data_6ba7767b0ecc3d5d885b183c447a8e32
#
_entry.id   6ba7767b0ecc3d5d885b183c447a8e32
#
_cell.length_a   1.000
_cell.length_b   1.000
_cell.length_c   1.000
_cell.angle_alpha   90.00
_cell.angle_beta   90.00
_cell.angle_gamma   90.00
#
_symmetry.space_group_name_H-M   'P 1'
#
loop_
_entity.id
_entity.type
_entity.pdbx_description
1 polymer ?
#
loop_
_entity_poly.entity_id
_entity_poly.type
_entity_poly.pdbx_seq_one_letter_code
_entity_poly.pdbx_strand_id
1 'polypeptide(L)'
;MRWLYFLLASPALAQARAVKPLRFDVTALPATRDSFVYFVNHVARGFAVWQYEERSHESGRQVVYTQYSQLEPIEEEETRVVLDRLTGAPISSVYHLDLFSPASDTVVVEHDLTMKQDSVAGRRRVKTKDGRIEAVAVHRALLPGTVWFQYELYAAAVTNASPGDSLACPAYNEARDSLTTLTFVAGQPTTIKVPAGQFDVLPLRSGDLRLYVTRAAPRRVVKGATSDGRFSFELATSGPVVPSQP
;
A
#
# COMPACT_ATOMS: atom_id res chain seq x y z
N MET A 1 -33.01 -24.39 -52.37
CA MET A 1 -31.80 -24.84 -51.62
C MET A 1 -31.23 -23.66 -50.86
N ARG A 2 -31.45 -23.59 -49.55
CA ARG A 2 -30.94 -22.53 -48.66
C ARG A 2 -29.90 -23.16 -47.77
N TRP A 3 -28.61 -22.81 -47.91
CA TRP A 3 -27.50 -23.21 -47.04
C TRP A 3 -27.48 -22.30 -45.83
N LEU A 4 -27.79 -22.85 -44.63
CA LEU A 4 -27.56 -22.23 -43.36
C LEU A 4 -26.08 -22.47 -42.96
N TYR A 5 -25.29 -21.38 -42.92
CA TYR A 5 -23.98 -21.40 -42.25
C TYR A 5 -24.18 -21.22 -40.75
N PHE A 6 -24.01 -22.29 -40.00
CA PHE A 6 -23.84 -22.24 -38.55
C PHE A 6 -22.43 -21.71 -38.26
N LEU A 7 -22.33 -20.44 -37.88
CA LEU A 7 -21.14 -19.89 -37.22
C LEU A 7 -21.09 -20.46 -35.80
N LEU A 8 -20.24 -21.46 -35.58
CA LEU A 8 -19.83 -21.92 -34.27
C LEU A 8 -18.96 -20.83 -33.65
N ALA A 9 -19.56 -19.97 -32.85
CA ALA A 9 -18.83 -19.10 -31.95
C ALA A 9 -18.20 -20.00 -30.88
N SER A 10 -16.90 -20.27 -31.01
CA SER A 10 -16.11 -20.89 -29.95
C SER A 10 -16.15 -20.00 -28.73
N PRO A 11 -16.63 -20.47 -27.56
CA PRO A 11 -16.45 -19.71 -26.33
C PRO A 11 -14.96 -19.64 -26.05
N ALA A 12 -14.38 -18.46 -26.14
CA ALA A 12 -13.04 -18.21 -25.62
C ALA A 12 -13.15 -18.43 -24.09
N LEU A 13 -12.76 -19.61 -23.64
CA LEU A 13 -12.55 -19.92 -22.24
C LEU A 13 -11.46 -18.96 -21.75
N ALA A 14 -11.89 -17.91 -21.06
CA ALA A 14 -11.00 -17.06 -20.28
C ALA A 14 -10.32 -17.96 -19.25
N GLN A 15 -9.16 -18.50 -19.56
CA GLN A 15 -8.34 -19.24 -18.60
C GLN A 15 -8.05 -18.30 -17.43
N ALA A 16 -8.61 -18.61 -16.27
CA ALA A 16 -8.25 -17.96 -15.03
C ALA A 16 -6.74 -18.09 -14.86
N ARG A 17 -6.00 -16.99 -15.00
CA ARG A 17 -4.55 -16.99 -14.79
C ARG A 17 -4.27 -17.41 -13.36
N ALA A 18 -3.33 -18.34 -13.19
CA ALA A 18 -2.88 -18.79 -11.88
C ALA A 18 -2.33 -17.58 -11.09
N VAL A 19 -2.67 -17.51 -9.81
CA VAL A 19 -2.14 -16.52 -8.90
C VAL A 19 -0.67 -16.85 -8.62
N LYS A 20 0.22 -15.90 -8.88
CA LYS A 20 1.65 -16.02 -8.63
C LYS A 20 2.01 -15.48 -7.25
N PRO A 21 3.01 -16.02 -6.56
CA PRO A 21 3.52 -15.41 -5.34
C PRO A 21 4.10 -14.02 -5.65
N LEU A 22 3.78 -13.04 -4.80
CA LEU A 22 4.41 -11.72 -4.84
C LEU A 22 5.90 -11.83 -4.50
N ARG A 23 6.72 -11.07 -5.22
CA ARG A 23 8.14 -10.88 -4.90
C ARG A 23 8.41 -9.39 -4.77
N PHE A 24 9.09 -9.05 -3.70
CA PHE A 24 9.43 -7.67 -3.36
C PHE A 24 10.93 -7.46 -3.45
N ASP A 25 11.30 -6.26 -3.89
CA ASP A 25 12.65 -5.74 -3.79
C ASP A 25 12.59 -4.33 -3.20
N VAL A 26 12.77 -4.25 -1.91
CA VAL A 26 12.81 -2.97 -1.20
C VAL A 26 14.05 -2.14 -1.56
N THR A 27 15.04 -2.75 -2.25
CA THR A 27 16.20 -2.02 -2.76
C THR A 27 15.85 -1.12 -3.95
N ALA A 28 14.72 -1.41 -4.61
CA ALA A 28 14.21 -0.59 -5.70
C ALA A 28 13.46 0.68 -5.21
N LEU A 29 13.16 0.78 -3.91
CA LEU A 29 12.50 1.94 -3.33
C LEU A 29 13.45 3.14 -3.35
N PRO A 30 12.97 4.35 -3.66
CA PRO A 30 13.77 5.55 -3.64
C PRO A 30 14.03 6.02 -2.20
N ALA A 31 15.21 6.57 -1.93
CA ALA A 31 15.44 7.33 -0.69
C ALA A 31 14.92 8.76 -0.88
N THR A 32 13.61 8.92 -0.90
CA THR A 32 12.94 10.20 -1.21
C THR A 32 11.86 10.54 -0.21
N ARG A 33 11.51 11.83 -0.22
CA ARG A 33 10.30 12.38 0.39
C ARG A 33 9.38 12.83 -0.74
N ASP A 34 8.24 12.16 -0.86
CA ASP A 34 7.24 12.35 -1.90
C ASP A 34 5.99 12.99 -1.28
N SER A 35 5.48 14.08 -1.88
CA SER A 35 4.25 14.74 -1.43
C SER A 35 3.15 14.50 -2.44
N PHE A 36 1.95 14.21 -1.95
CA PHE A 36 0.76 13.91 -2.74
C PHE A 36 -0.36 14.88 -2.41
N VAL A 37 -1.20 15.17 -3.40
CA VAL A 37 -2.50 15.83 -3.19
C VAL A 37 -3.59 14.78 -3.19
N TYR A 38 -4.48 14.84 -2.22
CA TYR A 38 -5.67 14.00 -2.11
C TYR A 38 -6.88 14.70 -2.72
N PHE A 39 -7.64 13.96 -3.50
CA PHE A 39 -8.86 14.43 -4.13
C PHE A 39 -10.06 13.57 -3.70
N VAL A 40 -11.15 14.23 -3.33
CA VAL A 40 -12.46 13.59 -3.13
C VAL A 40 -13.42 14.20 -4.13
N ASN A 41 -14.05 13.38 -4.95
CA ASN A 41 -14.92 13.82 -6.05
C ASN A 41 -14.25 14.91 -6.93
N HIS A 42 -12.96 14.70 -7.26
CA HIS A 42 -12.11 15.61 -8.05
C HIS A 42 -11.79 16.97 -7.41
N VAL A 43 -12.12 17.17 -6.14
CA VAL A 43 -11.79 18.37 -5.38
C VAL A 43 -10.63 18.05 -4.44
N ALA A 44 -9.59 18.88 -4.42
CA ALA A 44 -8.48 18.74 -3.48
C ALA A 44 -9.00 18.91 -2.03
N ARG A 45 -8.74 17.92 -1.19
CA ARG A 45 -9.26 17.84 0.18
C ARG A 45 -8.19 17.47 1.20
N GLY A 46 -6.97 17.27 0.78
CA GLY A 46 -5.91 16.88 1.69
C GLY A 46 -4.60 16.60 0.99
N PHE A 47 -3.69 16.06 1.76
CA PHE A 47 -2.37 15.72 1.27
C PHE A 47 -1.81 14.49 1.99
N ALA A 48 -0.76 13.90 1.42
CA ALA A 48 0.10 12.95 2.10
C ALA A 48 1.57 13.28 1.85
N VAL A 49 2.40 12.89 2.80
CA VAL A 49 3.86 12.89 2.66
C VAL A 49 4.35 11.48 2.95
N TRP A 50 4.99 10.86 1.97
CA TRP A 50 5.61 9.55 2.10
C TRP A 50 7.12 9.72 2.06
N GLN A 51 7.81 9.04 2.96
CA GLN A 51 9.26 9.09 3.03
C GLN A 51 9.81 7.67 3.12
N TYR A 52 10.83 7.42 2.31
CA TYR A 52 11.61 6.19 2.37
C TYR A 52 13.04 6.55 2.72
N GLU A 53 13.57 6.00 3.78
CA GLU A 53 14.95 6.20 4.18
C GLU A 53 15.63 4.88 4.54
N GLU A 54 16.94 4.82 4.30
CA GLU A 54 17.77 3.73 4.78
C GLU A 54 18.41 4.12 6.10
N ARG A 55 18.38 3.18 7.07
CA ARG A 55 19.05 3.34 8.36
C ARG A 55 19.95 2.16 8.64
N SER A 56 21.10 2.45 9.28
CA SER A 56 21.92 1.42 9.91
C SER A 56 21.39 1.13 11.32
N HIS A 57 21.27 -0.13 11.65
CA HIS A 57 20.86 -0.62 12.96
C HIS A 57 21.79 -1.75 13.37
N GLU A 58 21.88 -2.07 14.67
CA GLU A 58 22.74 -3.17 15.16
C GLU A 58 22.42 -4.52 14.51
N SER A 59 21.13 -4.75 14.17
CA SER A 59 20.68 -5.97 13.47
C SER A 59 20.87 -5.96 11.95
N GLY A 60 21.45 -4.89 11.38
CA GLY A 60 21.64 -4.75 9.93
C GLY A 60 21.08 -3.45 9.35
N ARG A 61 21.02 -3.37 8.02
CA ARG A 61 20.45 -2.23 7.32
C ARG A 61 18.93 -2.37 7.22
N GLN A 62 18.23 -1.29 7.44
CA GLN A 62 16.77 -1.21 7.42
C GLN A 62 16.28 -0.19 6.39
N VAL A 63 15.11 -0.43 5.84
CA VAL A 63 14.29 0.58 5.15
C VAL A 63 13.19 1.02 6.11
N VAL A 64 13.09 2.31 6.33
CA VAL A 64 12.01 2.92 7.10
C VAL A 64 11.10 3.66 6.13
N TYR A 65 9.86 3.23 6.07
CA TYR A 65 8.78 3.94 5.41
C TYR A 65 7.99 4.73 6.44
N THR A 66 7.78 6.02 6.20
CA THR A 66 6.87 6.85 6.98
C THR A 66 5.84 7.49 6.07
N GLN A 67 4.62 7.56 6.55
CA GLN A 67 3.53 8.28 5.92
C GLN A 67 2.90 9.20 6.95
N TYR A 68 2.68 10.43 6.56
CA TYR A 68 1.75 11.34 7.22
C TYR A 68 0.72 11.77 6.18
N SER A 69 -0.55 11.69 6.51
CA SER A 69 -1.62 12.16 5.63
C SER A 69 -2.73 12.85 6.39
N GLN A 70 -3.38 13.78 5.71
CA GLN A 70 -4.55 14.49 6.19
C GLN A 70 -5.59 14.54 5.09
N LEU A 71 -6.80 14.12 5.40
CA LEU A 71 -7.96 14.19 4.51
C LEU A 71 -9.10 14.92 5.24
N GLU A 72 -9.26 16.21 4.95
CA GLU A 72 -10.26 17.06 5.61
C GLU A 72 -11.69 16.78 5.11
N PRO A 73 -12.67 16.74 5.99
CA PRO A 73 -12.62 16.71 7.45
C PRO A 73 -12.70 15.27 8.01
N ILE A 74 -12.09 14.29 7.35
CA ILE A 74 -12.35 12.86 7.56
C ILE A 74 -11.34 12.23 8.49
N GLU A 75 -10.03 12.45 8.25
CA GLU A 75 -8.97 11.72 8.98
C GLU A 75 -7.61 12.42 8.95
N GLU A 76 -6.80 12.10 9.94
CA GLU A 76 -5.36 12.35 10.01
C GLU A 76 -4.67 11.05 10.36
N GLU A 77 -3.62 10.69 9.61
CA GLU A 77 -2.95 9.39 9.71
C GLU A 77 -1.44 9.55 9.78
N GLU A 78 -0.83 8.83 10.70
CA GLU A 78 0.61 8.63 10.76
C GLU A 78 0.94 7.15 10.74
N THR A 79 1.83 6.75 9.84
CA THR A 79 2.32 5.37 9.71
C THR A 79 3.83 5.34 9.67
N ARG A 80 4.44 4.40 10.41
CA ARG A 80 5.86 4.10 10.31
C ARG A 80 6.06 2.59 10.24
N VAL A 81 6.61 2.13 9.11
CA VAL A 81 6.93 0.72 8.87
C VAL A 81 8.43 0.55 8.73
N VAL A 82 8.99 -0.47 9.37
CA VAL A 82 10.39 -0.85 9.27
C VAL A 82 10.51 -2.22 8.64
N LEU A 83 11.37 -2.32 7.62
CA LEU A 83 11.67 -3.54 6.89
C LEU A 83 13.18 -3.81 6.95
N ASP A 84 13.55 -5.09 6.93
CA ASP A 84 14.93 -5.48 6.65
C ASP A 84 15.31 -5.09 5.22
N ARG A 85 16.44 -4.42 5.04
CA ARG A 85 16.85 -3.87 3.73
C ARG A 85 17.22 -4.94 2.72
N LEU A 86 17.73 -6.07 3.17
CA LEU A 86 18.22 -7.13 2.30
C LEU A 86 17.09 -8.07 1.87
N THR A 87 16.23 -8.44 2.81
CA THR A 87 15.19 -9.46 2.60
C THR A 87 13.81 -8.88 2.33
N GLY A 88 13.58 -7.60 2.66
CA GLY A 88 12.25 -6.98 2.66
C GLY A 88 11.34 -7.48 3.79
N ALA A 89 11.88 -8.29 4.72
CA ALA A 89 11.09 -8.85 5.81
C ALA A 89 10.58 -7.75 6.75
N PRO A 90 9.31 -7.80 7.16
CA PRO A 90 8.75 -6.86 8.12
C PRO A 90 9.42 -6.97 9.48
N ILE A 91 9.69 -5.82 10.12
CA ILE A 91 10.27 -5.74 11.47
C ILE A 91 9.27 -5.11 12.44
N SER A 92 8.79 -3.91 12.15
CA SER A 92 7.81 -3.22 13.01
C SER A 92 6.86 -2.33 12.22
N SER A 93 5.70 -2.07 12.82
CA SER A 93 4.70 -1.11 12.33
C SER A 93 4.17 -0.31 13.51
N VAL A 94 4.23 1.01 13.40
CA VAL A 94 3.61 1.96 14.32
C VAL A 94 2.61 2.76 13.52
N TYR A 95 1.42 2.94 14.08
CA TYR A 95 0.30 3.57 13.41
C TYR A 95 -0.52 4.42 14.37
N HIS A 96 -0.93 5.59 13.90
CA HIS A 96 -1.88 6.45 14.56
C HIS A 96 -2.85 7.01 13.53
N LEU A 97 -4.15 6.88 13.81
CA LEU A 97 -5.22 7.41 12.99
C LEU A 97 -6.23 8.13 13.85
N ASP A 98 -6.45 9.42 13.59
CA ASP A 98 -7.56 10.20 14.09
C ASP A 98 -8.69 10.23 13.05
N LEU A 99 -9.89 9.82 13.45
CA LEU A 99 -11.09 9.81 12.61
C LEU A 99 -12.06 10.91 13.05
N PHE A 100 -12.34 11.83 12.14
CA PHE A 100 -13.27 12.95 12.37
C PHE A 100 -14.63 12.71 11.72
N SER A 101 -14.82 11.55 11.07
CA SER A 101 -16.05 11.21 10.35
C SER A 101 -17.24 11.10 11.32
N PRO A 102 -18.35 11.83 11.08
CA PRO A 102 -19.56 11.70 11.89
C PRO A 102 -20.18 10.30 11.88
N ALA A 103 -19.94 9.53 10.82
CA ALA A 103 -20.48 8.18 10.64
C ALA A 103 -19.70 7.09 11.39
N SER A 104 -18.50 7.37 11.91
CA SER A 104 -17.69 6.41 12.66
C SER A 104 -17.89 6.58 14.16
N ASP A 105 -18.08 5.49 14.90
CA ASP A 105 -18.02 5.50 16.36
C ASP A 105 -16.58 5.45 16.89
N THR A 106 -15.63 5.00 16.08
CA THR A 106 -14.20 5.04 16.38
C THR A 106 -13.65 6.42 16.07
N VAL A 107 -12.87 6.99 16.97
CA VAL A 107 -12.22 8.30 16.82
C VAL A 107 -10.70 8.21 16.79
N VAL A 108 -10.10 7.19 17.40
CA VAL A 108 -8.66 6.96 17.35
C VAL A 108 -8.37 5.48 17.16
N VAL A 109 -7.43 5.16 16.30
CA VAL A 109 -6.82 3.82 16.18
C VAL A 109 -5.31 3.95 16.28
N GLU A 110 -4.72 3.22 17.20
CA GLU A 110 -3.26 3.18 17.36
C GLU A 110 -2.78 1.74 17.42
N HIS A 111 -1.59 1.48 16.89
CA HIS A 111 -0.87 0.26 17.18
C HIS A 111 0.64 0.47 17.22
N ASP A 112 1.31 -0.39 17.98
CA ASP A 112 2.76 -0.56 18.03
C ASP A 112 3.05 -2.06 17.99
N LEU A 113 3.48 -2.55 16.86
CA LEU A 113 3.60 -3.96 16.54
C LEU A 113 5.01 -4.30 16.05
N THR A 114 5.48 -5.45 16.47
CA THR A 114 6.73 -6.07 16.01
C THR A 114 6.39 -7.38 15.31
N MET A 115 6.95 -7.61 14.14
CA MET A 115 6.82 -8.85 13.40
C MET A 115 8.13 -9.63 13.47
N LYS A 116 8.02 -10.90 13.85
CA LYS A 116 9.08 -11.91 13.72
C LYS A 116 8.68 -12.85 12.59
N GLN A 117 9.57 -13.77 12.24
CA GLN A 117 9.38 -14.67 11.09
C GLN A 117 8.04 -15.42 11.08
N ASP A 118 7.53 -15.80 12.25
CA ASP A 118 6.37 -16.66 12.48
C ASP A 118 5.28 -16.05 13.36
N SER A 119 5.46 -14.80 13.79
CA SER A 119 4.54 -14.18 14.75
C SER A 119 4.56 -12.66 14.68
N VAL A 120 3.43 -12.06 15.05
CA VAL A 120 3.30 -10.63 15.35
C VAL A 120 2.92 -10.46 16.81
N ALA A 121 3.52 -9.48 17.46
CA ALA A 121 3.24 -9.13 18.85
C ALA A 121 3.30 -7.61 19.05
N GLY A 122 2.56 -7.13 20.04
CA GLY A 122 2.55 -5.72 20.42
C GLY A 122 1.26 -5.29 21.07
N ARG A 123 0.85 -4.06 20.79
CA ARG A 123 -0.36 -3.44 21.37
C ARG A 123 -1.17 -2.76 20.29
N ARG A 124 -2.48 -2.83 20.43
CA ARG A 124 -3.46 -2.07 19.64
C ARG A 124 -4.39 -1.35 20.60
N ARG A 125 -4.74 -0.10 20.28
CA ARG A 125 -5.66 0.72 21.07
C ARG A 125 -6.69 1.34 20.11
N VAL A 126 -7.95 1.29 20.53
CA VAL A 126 -9.07 1.94 19.84
C VAL A 126 -9.80 2.82 20.85
N LYS A 127 -10.09 4.06 20.48
CA LYS A 127 -10.92 4.98 21.24
C LYS A 127 -12.21 5.26 20.46
N THR A 128 -13.33 5.22 21.16
CA THR A 128 -14.66 5.50 20.61
C THR A 128 -15.14 6.92 21.02
N LYS A 129 -16.16 7.44 20.36
CA LYS A 129 -16.74 8.78 20.62
C LYS A 129 -17.25 8.96 22.06
N ASP A 130 -17.79 7.89 22.64
CA ASP A 130 -18.24 7.90 24.04
C ASP A 130 -17.09 7.87 25.05
N GLY A 131 -15.85 7.91 24.57
CA GLY A 131 -14.63 7.93 25.38
C GLY A 131 -14.16 6.57 25.86
N ARG A 132 -14.83 5.47 25.48
CA ARG A 132 -14.37 4.11 25.79
C ARG A 132 -13.06 3.84 25.07
N ILE A 133 -12.11 3.26 25.82
CA ILE A 133 -10.80 2.84 25.30
C ILE A 133 -10.72 1.33 25.40
N GLU A 134 -10.46 0.69 24.27
CA GLU A 134 -10.14 -0.72 24.19
C GLU A 134 -8.65 -0.87 23.84
N ALA A 135 -7.88 -1.43 24.77
CA ALA A 135 -6.46 -1.73 24.58
C ALA A 135 -6.26 -3.23 24.61
N VAL A 136 -5.74 -3.78 23.54
CA VAL A 136 -5.57 -5.21 23.33
C VAL A 136 -4.10 -5.54 23.12
N ALA A 137 -3.60 -6.55 23.85
CA ALA A 137 -2.33 -7.17 23.52
C ALA A 137 -2.51 -8.02 22.26
N VAL A 138 -1.70 -7.77 21.25
CA VAL A 138 -1.67 -8.54 20.01
C VAL A 138 -0.63 -9.63 20.14
N HIS A 139 -1.03 -10.86 19.84
CA HIS A 139 -0.11 -11.99 19.68
C HIS A 139 -0.74 -12.99 18.70
N ARG A 140 -0.18 -13.08 17.48
CA ARG A 140 -0.69 -13.95 16.42
C ARG A 140 0.45 -14.73 15.77
N ALA A 141 0.19 -16.02 15.51
CA ALA A 141 1.03 -16.80 14.61
C ALA A 141 0.81 -16.36 13.16
N LEU A 142 1.86 -16.33 12.38
CA LEU A 142 1.87 -15.88 10.99
C LEU A 142 2.24 -17.03 10.04
N LEU A 143 1.77 -16.91 8.81
CA LEU A 143 2.24 -17.75 7.71
C LEU A 143 3.63 -17.27 7.24
N PRO A 144 4.48 -18.17 6.74
CA PRO A 144 5.76 -17.78 6.14
C PRO A 144 5.56 -16.75 5.03
N GLY A 145 6.38 -15.70 5.03
CA GLY A 145 6.33 -14.64 4.03
C GLY A 145 5.17 -13.65 4.25
N THR A 146 4.53 -13.64 5.42
CA THR A 146 3.54 -12.61 5.77
C THR A 146 4.19 -11.23 5.80
N VAL A 147 3.50 -10.24 5.19
CA VAL A 147 3.90 -8.84 5.17
C VAL A 147 2.88 -7.98 5.92
N TRP A 148 3.20 -6.68 6.18
CA TRP A 148 2.21 -5.70 6.63
C TRP A 148 1.19 -5.43 5.52
N PHE A 149 -0.04 -5.07 5.88
CA PHE A 149 -1.09 -4.75 4.91
C PHE A 149 -0.98 -3.29 4.43
N GLN A 150 0.13 -2.98 3.75
CA GLN A 150 0.48 -1.63 3.26
C GLN A 150 0.57 -1.65 1.74
N TYR A 151 -0.53 -1.28 1.05
CA TYR A 151 -0.63 -1.38 -0.42
C TYR A 151 0.44 -0.58 -1.14
N GLU A 152 0.63 0.69 -0.76
CA GLU A 152 1.48 1.65 -1.45
C GLU A 152 2.94 1.24 -1.37
N LEU A 153 3.38 0.88 -0.16
CA LEU A 153 4.74 0.43 0.11
C LEU A 153 5.09 -0.78 -0.76
N TYR A 154 4.25 -1.81 -0.70
CA TYR A 154 4.55 -3.05 -1.40
C TYR A 154 4.31 -2.95 -2.90
N ALA A 155 3.36 -2.13 -3.38
CA ALA A 155 3.18 -1.89 -4.81
C ALA A 155 4.45 -1.33 -5.47
N ALA A 156 5.12 -0.38 -4.81
CA ALA A 156 6.37 0.17 -5.30
C ALA A 156 7.52 -0.85 -5.31
N ALA A 157 7.53 -1.81 -4.37
CA ALA A 157 8.56 -2.82 -4.25
C ALA A 157 8.33 -4.07 -5.13
N VAL A 158 7.18 -4.24 -5.79
CA VAL A 158 6.89 -5.43 -6.61
C VAL A 158 7.82 -5.52 -7.82
N THR A 159 8.50 -6.65 -8.00
CA THR A 159 9.49 -6.84 -9.08
C THR A 159 9.05 -7.82 -10.16
N ASN A 160 8.11 -8.71 -9.88
CA ASN A 160 7.74 -9.80 -10.79
C ASN A 160 6.38 -9.62 -11.47
N ALA A 161 5.83 -8.40 -11.49
CA ALA A 161 4.57 -8.10 -12.16
C ALA A 161 4.74 -7.94 -13.66
N SER A 162 4.05 -8.76 -14.44
CA SER A 162 3.86 -8.59 -15.88
C SER A 162 2.40 -8.26 -16.18
N PRO A 163 2.09 -7.55 -17.29
CA PRO A 163 0.71 -7.22 -17.63
C PRO A 163 -0.22 -8.43 -17.63
N GLY A 164 -1.34 -8.30 -16.90
CA GLY A 164 -2.35 -9.35 -16.72
C GLY A 164 -2.03 -10.39 -15.64
N ASP A 165 -0.90 -10.28 -14.93
CA ASP A 165 -0.61 -11.16 -13.80
C ASP A 165 -1.52 -10.84 -12.60
N SER A 166 -1.91 -11.90 -11.88
CA SER A 166 -2.45 -11.83 -10.52
C SER A 166 -1.38 -12.31 -9.56
N LEU A 167 -1.05 -11.47 -8.56
CA LEU A 167 0.01 -11.69 -7.60
C LEU A 167 -0.58 -11.64 -6.19
N ALA A 168 -0.12 -12.51 -5.29
CA ALA A 168 -0.59 -12.51 -3.90
C ALA A 168 0.48 -12.95 -2.92
N CYS A 169 0.37 -12.46 -1.68
CA CYS A 169 1.10 -12.97 -0.52
C CYS A 169 0.25 -12.88 0.75
N PRO A 170 0.55 -13.67 1.78
CA PRO A 170 -0.04 -13.50 3.10
C PRO A 170 0.26 -12.10 3.64
N ALA A 171 -0.71 -11.47 4.28
CA ALA A 171 -0.55 -10.19 4.94
C ALA A 171 -1.24 -10.17 6.29
N TYR A 172 -0.73 -9.37 7.19
CA TYR A 172 -1.36 -9.07 8.46
C TYR A 172 -1.94 -7.67 8.40
N ASN A 173 -3.26 -7.57 8.61
CA ASN A 173 -3.97 -6.30 8.67
C ASN A 173 -3.94 -5.77 10.10
N GLU A 174 -3.12 -4.76 10.32
CA GLU A 174 -2.82 -4.17 11.63
C GLU A 174 -4.07 -3.49 12.22
N ALA A 175 -4.83 -2.80 11.39
CA ALA A 175 -6.02 -2.08 11.82
C ALA A 175 -7.15 -3.03 12.30
N ARG A 176 -7.18 -4.26 11.78
CA ARG A 176 -8.21 -5.27 12.08
C ARG A 176 -7.73 -6.43 12.96
N ASP A 177 -6.45 -6.47 13.31
CA ASP A 177 -5.81 -7.62 14.00
C ASP A 177 -6.17 -8.96 13.33
N SER A 178 -5.95 -9.06 12.01
CA SER A 178 -6.35 -10.24 11.26
C SER A 178 -5.38 -10.61 10.14
N LEU A 179 -5.27 -11.91 9.88
CA LEU A 179 -4.60 -12.41 8.68
C LEU A 179 -5.49 -12.19 7.46
N THR A 180 -4.86 -11.77 6.38
CA THR A 180 -5.51 -11.52 5.09
C THR A 180 -4.55 -11.87 3.94
N THR A 181 -4.90 -11.50 2.73
CA THR A 181 -4.07 -11.66 1.54
C THR A 181 -3.92 -10.32 0.86
N LEU A 182 -2.68 -9.88 0.69
CA LEU A 182 -2.36 -8.74 -0.17
C LEU A 182 -2.32 -9.25 -1.62
N THR A 183 -3.13 -8.63 -2.49
CA THR A 183 -3.21 -9.04 -3.90
C THR A 183 -2.97 -7.86 -4.81
N PHE A 184 -2.29 -8.11 -5.95
CA PHE A 184 -2.19 -7.15 -7.03
C PHE A 184 -2.52 -7.79 -8.38
N VAL A 185 -3.32 -7.11 -9.18
CA VAL A 185 -3.58 -7.46 -10.58
C VAL A 185 -2.91 -6.40 -11.45
N ALA A 186 -1.92 -6.81 -12.24
CA ALA A 186 -1.16 -5.92 -13.10
C ALA A 186 -1.94 -5.60 -14.38
N GLY A 187 -2.14 -4.30 -14.65
CA GLY A 187 -2.74 -3.78 -15.87
C GLY A 187 -1.73 -3.67 -17.01
N GLN A 188 -2.15 -3.09 -18.13
CA GLN A 188 -1.25 -2.75 -19.24
C GLN A 188 -0.42 -1.52 -18.88
N PRO A 189 0.88 -1.48 -19.23
CA PRO A 189 1.69 -0.28 -19.10
C PRO A 189 1.04 0.91 -19.80
N THR A 190 1.17 2.07 -19.21
CA THR A 190 0.64 3.31 -19.77
C THR A 190 1.48 4.50 -19.31
N THR A 191 1.27 5.64 -19.93
CA THR A 191 1.86 6.91 -19.52
C THR A 191 0.79 7.76 -18.87
N ILE A 192 1.09 8.34 -17.70
CA ILE A 192 0.18 9.25 -17.00
C ILE A 192 0.87 10.57 -16.70
N LYS A 193 0.07 11.62 -16.56
CA LYS A 193 0.52 12.95 -16.15
C LYS A 193 -0.08 13.26 -14.77
N VAL A 194 0.79 13.69 -13.85
CA VAL A 194 0.45 14.19 -12.51
C VAL A 194 1.16 15.52 -12.28
N PRO A 195 0.89 16.28 -11.21
CA PRO A 195 1.57 17.56 -10.97
C PRO A 195 3.10 17.49 -10.98
N ALA A 196 3.69 16.39 -10.47
CA ALA A 196 5.14 16.17 -10.47
C ALA A 196 5.74 15.87 -11.85
N GLY A 197 4.95 15.65 -12.90
CA GLY A 197 5.42 15.37 -14.25
C GLY A 197 4.69 14.25 -14.97
N GLN A 198 5.33 13.71 -16.00
CA GLN A 198 4.84 12.60 -16.81
C GLN A 198 5.65 11.33 -16.52
N PHE A 199 4.96 10.20 -16.34
CA PHE A 199 5.58 8.94 -15.93
C PHE A 199 5.06 7.76 -16.73
N ASP A 200 5.97 6.86 -17.11
CA ASP A 200 5.62 5.54 -17.62
C ASP A 200 5.39 4.60 -16.44
N VAL A 201 4.20 4.05 -16.36
CA VAL A 201 3.73 3.32 -15.19
C VAL A 201 3.15 1.95 -15.54
N LEU A 202 3.17 1.07 -14.56
CA LEU A 202 2.40 -0.17 -14.52
C LEU A 202 1.27 0.02 -13.49
N PRO A 203 -0.01 -0.03 -13.92
CA PRO A 203 -1.12 -0.03 -12.98
C PRO A 203 -1.17 -1.36 -12.22
N LEU A 204 -1.30 -1.29 -10.89
CA LEU A 204 -1.51 -2.43 -10.00
C LEU A 204 -2.84 -2.23 -9.27
N ARG A 205 -3.81 -3.11 -9.47
CA ARG A 205 -5.10 -3.06 -8.76
C ARG A 205 -5.06 -3.99 -7.55
N SER A 206 -5.45 -3.45 -6.39
CA SER A 206 -5.63 -4.21 -5.15
C SER A 206 -7.00 -3.87 -4.57
N GLY A 207 -7.91 -4.83 -4.56
CA GLY A 207 -9.31 -4.58 -4.22
C GLY A 207 -9.91 -3.49 -5.10
N ASP A 208 -10.38 -2.42 -4.48
CA ASP A 208 -10.98 -1.24 -5.13
C ASP A 208 -9.95 -0.17 -5.50
N LEU A 209 -8.72 -0.27 -4.99
CA LEU A 209 -7.66 0.70 -5.24
C LEU A 209 -6.82 0.30 -6.47
N ARG A 210 -6.54 1.26 -7.35
CA ARG A 210 -5.58 1.17 -8.45
C ARG A 210 -4.41 2.09 -8.19
N LEU A 211 -3.22 1.51 -8.10
CA LEU A 211 -1.95 2.21 -7.90
C LEU A 211 -1.18 2.26 -9.22
N TYR A 212 -0.61 3.39 -9.56
CA TYR A 212 0.20 3.60 -10.75
C TYR A 212 1.67 3.71 -10.32
N VAL A 213 2.45 2.69 -10.62
CA VAL A 213 3.84 2.53 -10.19
C VAL A 213 4.79 2.76 -11.35
N THR A 214 5.84 3.56 -11.17
CA THR A 214 6.87 3.77 -12.21
C THR A 214 7.51 2.45 -12.61
N ARG A 215 7.78 2.28 -13.91
CA ARG A 215 8.42 1.06 -14.44
C ARG A 215 9.92 1.05 -14.23
N ALA A 216 10.57 2.20 -14.35
CA ALA A 216 12.00 2.34 -14.14
C ALA A 216 12.31 2.50 -12.64
N ALA A 217 13.48 2.02 -12.21
CA ALA A 217 14.02 2.31 -10.89
C ALA A 217 14.57 3.76 -10.84
N PRO A 218 14.51 4.43 -9.69
CA PRO A 218 13.84 4.01 -8.47
C PRO A 218 12.32 3.98 -8.64
N ARG A 219 11.70 2.92 -8.12
CA ARG A 219 10.26 2.68 -8.30
C ARG A 219 9.46 3.40 -7.22
N ARG A 220 8.38 4.04 -7.64
CA ARG A 220 7.46 4.75 -6.74
C ARG A 220 6.02 4.68 -7.23
N VAL A 221 5.08 4.81 -6.33
CA VAL A 221 3.68 5.11 -6.66
C VAL A 221 3.60 6.59 -7.02
N VAL A 222 2.99 6.92 -8.15
CA VAL A 222 2.80 8.31 -8.60
C VAL A 222 1.35 8.74 -8.59
N LYS A 223 0.41 7.78 -8.52
CA LYS A 223 -1.03 8.02 -8.42
C LYS A 223 -1.72 6.80 -7.82
N GLY A 224 -2.76 7.02 -7.05
CA GLY A 224 -3.75 6.03 -6.67
C GLY A 224 -5.16 6.55 -6.91
N ALA A 225 -6.10 5.63 -7.17
CA ALA A 225 -7.50 5.98 -7.33
C ALA A 225 -8.38 4.78 -7.01
N THR A 226 -9.54 5.03 -6.38
CA THR A 226 -10.61 4.04 -6.24
C THR A 226 -11.26 3.77 -7.58
N SER A 227 -11.86 2.60 -7.76
CA SER A 227 -12.48 2.19 -9.03
C SER A 227 -13.67 3.08 -9.42
N ASP A 228 -14.37 3.65 -8.44
CA ASP A 228 -15.48 4.60 -8.64
C ASP A 228 -15.01 6.03 -8.89
N GLY A 229 -13.69 6.30 -8.78
CA GLY A 229 -13.09 7.60 -9.00
C GLY A 229 -13.38 8.64 -7.92
N ARG A 230 -14.07 8.28 -6.84
CA ARG A 230 -14.41 9.23 -5.77
C ARG A 230 -13.23 9.69 -4.96
N PHE A 231 -12.25 8.82 -4.76
CA PHE A 231 -11.00 9.16 -4.10
C PHE A 231 -9.83 8.92 -5.04
N SER A 232 -8.89 9.85 -5.05
CA SER A 232 -7.61 9.68 -5.71
C SER A 232 -6.53 10.51 -5.04
N PHE A 233 -5.28 10.11 -5.26
CA PHE A 233 -4.12 10.90 -4.89
C PHE A 233 -3.12 10.94 -6.03
N GLU A 234 -2.39 12.07 -6.13
CA GLU A 234 -1.44 12.31 -7.21
C GLU A 234 -0.14 12.90 -6.65
N LEU A 235 0.99 12.40 -7.12
CA LEU A 235 2.31 12.91 -6.76
C LEU A 235 2.43 14.37 -7.20
N ALA A 236 2.65 15.25 -6.22
CA ALA A 236 2.82 16.68 -6.44
C ALA A 236 4.29 17.08 -6.53
N THR A 237 5.10 16.57 -5.62
CA THR A 237 6.56 16.82 -5.59
C THR A 237 7.30 15.58 -5.11
N SER A 238 8.57 15.48 -5.50
CA SER A 238 9.50 14.46 -5.02
C SER A 238 10.88 15.07 -4.85
N GLY A 239 11.53 14.76 -3.75
CA GLY A 239 12.87 15.25 -3.46
C GLY A 239 13.68 14.28 -2.60
N PRO A 240 14.98 14.48 -2.44
CA PRO A 240 15.79 13.66 -1.56
C PRO A 240 15.34 13.82 -0.10
N VAL A 241 15.51 12.76 0.68
CA VAL A 241 15.39 12.86 2.13
C VAL A 241 16.54 13.71 2.65
N VAL A 242 16.21 14.81 3.32
CA VAL A 242 17.21 15.56 4.08
C VAL A 242 17.41 14.81 5.39
N PRO A 243 18.61 14.27 5.67
CA PRO A 243 18.86 13.60 6.94
C PRO A 243 18.52 14.55 8.10
N SER A 244 17.71 14.08 9.04
CA SER A 244 17.54 14.79 10.30
C SER A 244 18.93 14.88 10.94
N GLN A 245 19.40 16.09 11.17
CA GLN A 245 20.63 16.29 11.96
C GLN A 245 20.42 15.66 13.33
N PRO A 246 21.43 14.97 13.87
CA PRO A 246 21.36 14.33 15.18
C PRO A 246 21.14 15.31 16.32
#